data_86542c9b4ca8d9b2700655648031d632
#
_entry.id   86542c9b4ca8d9b2700655648031d632
#
_cell.length_a   1.000
_cell.length_b   1.000
_cell.length_c   1.000
_cell.angle_alpha   90.00
_cell.angle_beta   90.00
_cell.angle_gamma   90.00
#
_symmetry.space_group_name_H-M   'P 1'
#
loop_
_entity.id
_entity.type
_entity.pdbx_description
1 polymer ?
#
loop_
_entity_poly.entity_id
_entity_poly.type
_entity_poly.pdbx_seq_one_letter_code
_entity_poly.pdbx_strand_id
1 'polypeptide(L)'
;MQVGELLKRAAEAYAHRREQLIAELAAHGIAATGRSGLAVWVPVADEVGTTSALLDRGWAVAPGERFRLASGPGIRIGIATLTAADASQLAADLSACLRVRPRRTD
;
A
#
# COMPACT_ATOMS: atom_id res chain seq x y z
N MET A 1 0.30 1.63 -32.95
CA MET A 1 -0.43 1.02 -31.84
C MET A 1 -1.71 1.81 -31.61
N GLN A 2 -2.82 1.14 -31.53
CA GLN A 2 -4.09 1.80 -31.27
C GLN A 2 -4.23 2.21 -29.82
N VAL A 3 -4.98 3.28 -29.57
CA VAL A 3 -5.19 3.81 -28.22
C VAL A 3 -5.77 2.75 -27.27
N GLY A 4 -6.72 1.94 -27.76
CA GLY A 4 -7.31 0.86 -26.95
C GLY A 4 -6.28 -0.16 -26.46
N GLU A 5 -5.29 -0.48 -27.28
CA GLU A 5 -4.23 -1.40 -26.88
C GLU A 5 -3.28 -0.77 -25.85
N LEU A 6 -3.01 0.54 -26.00
CA LEU A 6 -2.20 1.26 -25.02
C LEU A 6 -2.87 1.27 -23.65
N LEU A 7 -4.18 1.56 -23.61
CA LEU A 7 -4.94 1.57 -22.38
C LEU A 7 -4.99 0.19 -21.74
N LYS A 8 -5.16 -0.84 -22.55
CA LYS A 8 -5.18 -2.22 -22.06
C LYS A 8 -3.83 -2.61 -21.44
N ARG A 9 -2.72 -2.27 -22.09
CA ARG A 9 -1.39 -2.55 -21.57
C ARG A 9 -1.12 -1.81 -20.28
N ALA A 10 -1.55 -0.55 -20.19
CA ALA A 10 -1.41 0.22 -18.97
C ALA A 10 -2.20 -0.42 -17.83
N ALA A 11 -3.45 -0.82 -18.09
CA ALA A 11 -4.29 -1.47 -17.09
C ALA A 11 -3.67 -2.79 -16.62
N GLU A 12 -3.11 -3.57 -17.52
CA GLU A 12 -2.44 -4.83 -17.17
C GLU A 12 -1.19 -4.59 -16.32
N ALA A 13 -0.41 -3.56 -16.66
CA ALA A 13 0.78 -3.19 -15.89
C ALA A 13 0.41 -2.76 -14.47
N TYR A 14 -0.64 -1.95 -14.32
CA TYR A 14 -1.09 -1.53 -12.99
C TYR A 14 -1.67 -2.70 -12.19
N ALA A 15 -2.42 -3.58 -12.85
CA ALA A 15 -2.94 -4.78 -12.20
C ALA A 15 -1.79 -5.66 -11.67
N HIS A 16 -0.75 -5.83 -12.47
CA HIS A 16 0.42 -6.60 -12.08
C HIS A 16 1.12 -5.98 -10.85
N ARG A 17 1.29 -4.66 -10.85
CA ARG A 17 1.90 -3.96 -9.71
C ARG A 17 1.06 -4.08 -8.45
N ARG A 18 -0.26 -3.96 -8.56
CA ARG A 18 -1.16 -4.14 -7.42
C ARG A 18 -1.04 -5.54 -6.84
N GLU A 19 -1.12 -6.55 -7.70
CA GLU A 19 -1.03 -7.95 -7.30
C GLU A 19 0.30 -8.26 -6.64
N GLN A 20 1.38 -7.71 -7.18
CA GLN A 20 2.71 -7.90 -6.63
C GLN A 20 2.85 -7.30 -5.23
N LEU A 21 2.38 -6.07 -5.04
CA LEU A 21 2.41 -5.44 -3.73
C LEU A 21 1.53 -6.20 -2.73
N ILE A 22 0.33 -6.60 -3.14
CA ILE A 22 -0.58 -7.36 -2.28
C ILE A 22 0.08 -8.68 -1.86
N ALA A 23 0.75 -9.37 -2.79
CA ALA A 23 1.44 -10.62 -2.49
C ALA A 23 2.61 -10.41 -1.52
N GLU A 24 3.39 -9.35 -1.72
CA GLU A 24 4.49 -9.01 -0.82
C GLU A 24 3.98 -8.69 0.59
N LEU A 25 2.90 -7.93 0.68
CA LEU A 25 2.27 -7.62 1.96
C LEU A 25 1.73 -8.89 2.63
N ALA A 26 1.09 -9.76 1.86
CA ALA A 26 0.56 -11.03 2.38
C ALA A 26 1.67 -11.92 2.94
N ALA A 27 2.87 -11.89 2.34
CA ALA A 27 4.02 -12.62 2.84
C ALA A 27 4.44 -12.18 4.25
N HIS A 28 4.08 -10.95 4.63
CA HIS A 28 4.30 -10.41 5.96
C HIS A 28 3.05 -10.50 6.86
N GLY A 29 2.02 -11.19 6.40
CA GLY A 29 0.78 -11.32 7.15
C GLY A 29 -0.11 -10.06 7.11
N ILE A 30 0.12 -9.18 6.15
CA ILE A 30 -0.61 -7.92 6.02
C ILE A 30 -1.68 -8.07 4.92
N ALA A 31 -2.94 -7.90 5.29
CA ALA A 31 -4.04 -7.93 4.34
C ALA A 31 -4.11 -6.62 3.56
N ALA A 32 -4.32 -6.71 2.26
CA ALA A 32 -4.43 -5.55 1.39
C ALA A 32 -5.39 -5.85 0.26
N THR A 33 -6.02 -4.82 -0.29
CA THR A 33 -6.94 -4.95 -1.41
C THR A 33 -6.65 -3.90 -2.48
N GLY A 34 -6.92 -4.25 -3.73
CA GLY A 34 -6.80 -3.34 -4.85
C GLY A 34 -7.46 -3.97 -6.05
N ARG A 35 -8.67 -3.51 -6.40
CA ARG A 35 -9.43 -4.08 -7.51
C ARG A 35 -9.12 -3.42 -8.83
N SER A 36 -8.83 -2.13 -8.79
CA SER A 36 -8.57 -1.35 -9.98
C SER A 36 -7.83 -0.06 -9.61
N GLY A 37 -7.37 0.66 -10.61
CA GLY A 37 -6.73 1.95 -10.41
C GLY A 37 -5.29 1.86 -9.96
N LEU A 38 -4.81 2.95 -9.41
CA LEU A 38 -3.40 3.17 -9.13
C LEU A 38 -3.04 3.04 -7.66
N ALA A 39 -3.87 2.37 -6.88
CA ALA A 39 -3.65 2.28 -5.45
C ALA A 39 -4.03 0.93 -4.86
N VAL A 40 -3.38 0.61 -3.76
CA VAL A 40 -3.68 -0.53 -2.90
C VAL A 40 -4.12 0.02 -1.55
N TRP A 41 -5.17 -0.55 -0.99
CA TRP A 41 -5.71 -0.20 0.32
C TRP A 41 -5.23 -1.21 1.36
N VAL A 42 -4.71 -0.70 2.47
CA VAL A 42 -4.25 -1.53 3.60
C VAL A 42 -4.94 -1.06 4.87
N PRO A 43 -5.83 -1.88 5.45
CA PRO A 43 -6.39 -1.56 6.75
C PRO A 43 -5.30 -1.53 7.82
N VAL A 44 -5.26 -0.47 8.61
CA VAL A 44 -4.35 -0.34 9.73
C VAL A 44 -5.10 0.30 10.89
N ALA A 45 -4.71 0.02 12.12
CA ALA A 45 -5.39 0.55 13.28
C ALA A 45 -5.13 2.05 13.48
N ASP A 46 -3.91 2.48 13.18
CA ASP A 46 -3.47 3.88 13.35
C ASP A 46 -2.95 4.41 12.02
N GLU A 47 -3.85 4.99 11.23
CA GLU A 47 -3.49 5.48 9.90
C GLU A 47 -2.53 6.66 9.93
N VAL A 48 -2.66 7.54 10.90
CA VAL A 48 -1.78 8.72 11.03
C VAL A 48 -0.38 8.29 11.46
N GLY A 49 -0.29 7.48 12.50
CA GLY A 49 1.00 6.98 12.99
C GLY A 49 1.71 6.12 11.96
N THR A 50 0.98 5.26 11.26
CA THR A 50 1.55 4.40 10.22
C THR A 50 2.06 5.23 9.05
N THR A 51 1.29 6.22 8.61
CA THR A 51 1.69 7.13 7.53
C THR A 51 2.96 7.88 7.91
N SER A 52 3.03 8.39 9.12
CA SER A 52 4.20 9.11 9.62
C SER A 52 5.43 8.22 9.70
N ALA A 53 5.28 7.00 10.22
CA ALA A 53 6.38 6.04 10.34
C ALA A 53 6.92 5.62 8.97
N LEU A 54 6.05 5.43 7.99
CA LEU A 54 6.45 5.11 6.62
C LEU A 54 7.17 6.29 5.97
N LEU A 55 6.70 7.51 6.22
CA LEU A 55 7.37 8.71 5.71
C LEU A 55 8.80 8.82 6.23
N ASP A 56 9.01 8.49 7.50
CA ASP A 56 10.36 8.47 8.11
C ASP A 56 11.28 7.45 7.41
N ARG A 57 10.71 6.45 6.78
CA ARG A 57 11.45 5.43 6.00
C ARG A 57 11.52 5.77 4.52
N GLY A 58 11.01 6.93 4.11
CA GLY A 58 11.07 7.40 2.74
C GLY A 58 9.85 7.07 1.89
N TRP A 59 8.76 6.59 2.49
CA TRP A 59 7.56 6.22 1.75
C TRP A 59 6.44 7.25 1.98
N ALA A 60 6.01 7.90 0.90
CA ALA A 60 4.88 8.81 0.94
C ALA A 60 3.60 8.05 0.60
N VAL A 61 2.81 7.73 1.61
CA VAL A 61 1.50 7.11 1.43
C VAL A 61 0.43 8.06 1.97
N ALA A 62 -0.82 7.84 1.60
CA ALA A 62 -1.91 8.70 2.03
C ALA A 62 -2.68 8.04 3.17
N PRO A 63 -3.02 8.78 4.25
CA PRO A 63 -3.93 8.26 5.26
C PRO A 63 -5.31 8.05 4.63
N GLY A 64 -5.97 6.99 5.05
CA GLY A 64 -7.25 6.59 4.48
C GLY A 64 -8.41 7.50 4.83
N GLU A 65 -8.23 8.38 5.79
CA GLU A 65 -9.26 9.31 6.24
C GLU A 65 -9.96 10.04 5.11
N ARG A 66 -9.19 10.48 4.11
CA ARG A 66 -9.74 11.18 2.94
C ARG A 66 -10.57 10.31 2.03
N PHE A 67 -10.37 9.00 2.08
CA PHE A 67 -10.95 8.03 1.17
C PHE A 67 -11.90 7.08 1.88
N ARG A 68 -12.12 7.31 3.15
CA ARG A 68 -12.96 6.43 3.96
C ARG A 68 -14.41 6.60 3.61
N LEU A 69 -15.00 5.55 3.10
CA LEU A 69 -16.44 5.52 2.86
C LEU A 69 -17.12 4.62 3.88
N ALA A 70 -16.65 3.39 4.02
CA ALA A 70 -17.24 2.41 4.93
C ALA A 70 -16.21 1.45 5.51
N SER A 71 -14.94 1.63 5.20
CA SER A 71 -13.91 0.61 5.40
C SER A 71 -13.12 0.74 6.69
N GLY A 72 -13.39 1.73 7.52
CA GLY A 72 -12.59 1.95 8.71
C GLY A 72 -11.19 2.52 8.40
N PRO A 73 -10.31 2.60 9.41
CA PRO A 73 -8.99 3.20 9.22
C PRO A 73 -8.08 2.35 8.35
N GLY A 74 -7.24 3.04 7.59
CA GLY A 74 -6.29 2.38 6.69
C GLY A 74 -5.40 3.38 5.98
N ILE A 75 -4.53 2.88 5.13
CA ILE A 75 -3.66 3.68 4.29
C ILE A 75 -3.86 3.32 2.82
N ARG A 76 -3.63 4.31 1.97
CA ARG A 76 -3.71 4.15 0.52
C ARG A 76 -2.29 4.27 -0.04
N ILE A 77 -1.86 3.23 -0.73
CA ILE A 77 -0.51 3.18 -1.31
C ILE A 77 -0.62 3.30 -2.83
N GLY A 78 -0.04 4.36 -3.40
CA GLY A 78 0.02 4.53 -4.85
C GLY A 78 1.01 3.55 -5.47
N ILE A 79 0.65 2.96 -6.62
CA ILE A 79 1.49 1.94 -7.27
C ILE A 79 1.99 2.37 -8.65
N ALA A 80 1.69 3.58 -9.09
CA ALA A 80 1.98 4.00 -10.47
C ALA A 80 3.45 3.85 -10.86
N THR A 81 4.36 4.11 -9.94
CA THR A 81 5.81 4.04 -10.20
C THR A 81 6.50 2.99 -9.33
N LEU A 82 5.74 2.13 -8.68
CA LEU A 82 6.29 1.15 -7.75
C LEU A 82 6.96 0.00 -8.52
N THR A 83 8.24 -0.21 -8.26
CA THR A 83 8.98 -1.33 -8.83
C THR A 83 8.82 -2.59 -7.98
N ALA A 84 9.26 -3.74 -8.49
CA ALA A 84 9.25 -4.98 -7.71
C ALA A 84 10.10 -4.87 -6.45
N ALA A 85 11.26 -4.23 -6.56
CA ALA A 85 12.13 -3.98 -5.40
C ALA A 85 11.47 -3.06 -4.39
N ASP A 86 10.76 -2.03 -4.86
CA ASP A 86 10.01 -1.12 -4.01
C ASP A 86 8.88 -1.86 -3.27
N ALA A 87 8.16 -2.72 -3.95
CA ALA A 87 7.07 -3.49 -3.35
C ALA A 87 7.59 -4.36 -2.20
N SER A 88 8.70 -5.05 -2.42
CA SER A 88 9.34 -5.90 -1.42
C SER A 88 9.82 -5.08 -0.22
N GLN A 89 10.50 -3.95 -0.47
CA GLN A 89 11.01 -3.09 0.60
C GLN A 89 9.89 -2.41 1.37
N LEU A 90 8.89 -1.90 0.67
CA LEU A 90 7.74 -1.25 1.31
C LEU A 90 6.99 -2.23 2.21
N ALA A 91 6.79 -3.46 1.75
CA ALA A 91 6.13 -4.48 2.55
C ALA A 91 6.92 -4.79 3.82
N ALA A 92 8.23 -4.89 3.72
CA ALA A 92 9.11 -5.11 4.87
C ALA A 92 9.06 -3.92 5.84
N ASP A 93 9.11 -2.70 5.31
CA ASP A 93 9.06 -1.48 6.12
C ASP A 93 7.71 -1.32 6.82
N LEU A 94 6.61 -1.57 6.11
CA LEU A 94 5.28 -1.51 6.71
C LEU A 94 5.14 -2.57 7.81
N SER A 95 5.62 -3.78 7.57
CA SER A 95 5.62 -4.83 8.57
C SER A 95 6.37 -4.39 9.84
N ALA A 96 7.52 -3.76 9.67
CA ALA A 96 8.29 -3.24 10.78
C ALA A 96 7.52 -2.14 11.53
N CYS A 97 6.87 -1.23 10.80
CA CYS A 97 6.06 -0.16 11.40
C CYS A 97 4.89 -0.72 12.21
N LEU A 98 4.23 -1.75 11.71
CA LEU A 98 3.07 -2.34 12.38
C LEU A 98 3.46 -3.16 13.60
N ARG A 99 4.68 -3.67 13.66
CA ARG A 99 5.19 -4.41 14.82
C ARG A 99 5.69 -3.52 15.93
N VAL A 100 6.00 -2.26 15.63
CA VAL A 100 6.41 -1.31 16.62
C VAL A 100 5.17 -0.87 17.39
N ARG A 101 5.01 -1.36 18.60
CA ARG A 101 3.91 -0.99 19.46
C ARG A 101 4.34 0.13 20.39
N PRO A 102 3.41 1.02 20.78
CA PRO A 102 3.70 1.98 21.82
C PRO A 102 4.24 1.22 23.04
N ARG A 103 5.29 1.75 23.61
CA ARG A 103 5.88 1.14 24.77
C ARG A 103 4.89 1.14 25.91
N ARG A 104 4.67 -0.02 26.48
CA ARG A 104 3.83 -0.09 27.65
C ARG A 104 4.60 0.45 28.86
N THR A 105 3.92 1.27 29.59
CA THR A 105 4.39 1.71 30.90
C THR A 105 3.75 0.82 31.96
N ASP A 106 4.26 -0.34 32.08
CA ASP A 106 3.74 -1.25 33.09
C ASP A 106 4.48 -1.06 34.37
#